data_9bef3c865d3a6d7e82bbd88e9de5ad15
#
_entry.id   9bef3c865d3a6d7e82bbd88e9de5ad15
#
_cell.length_a   1.000
_cell.length_b   1.000
_cell.length_c   1.000
_cell.angle_alpha   90.00
_cell.angle_beta   90.00
_cell.angle_gamma   90.00
#
_symmetry.space_group_name_H-M   'P 1'
#
loop_
_entity.id
_entity.type
_entity.pdbx_description
1 polymer ?
#
loop_
_entity_poly.entity_id
_entity_poly.type
_entity_poly.pdbx_seq_one_letter_code
_entity_poly.pdbx_strand_id
1 'polypeptide(L)'
;VLKDTMQSNQNGNASLFSALKNIDLSAFDSVAVGPGIGIDNDDWQKAKDILTGFEGLLILDADALNRISESKLCSKFFLERRFKTWITPHSKEFSRLFPNIKCETNVEKALNAAQEFNISVLLKGANSIVADNKKAWQLFGTDSQTARAGLGDLLSGFIAGSSAIDLTFCRNITTDFFAKYVLLHSFA
;
A
#
# COMPACT_ATOMS: atom_id res chain seq x y z
N VAL A 1 -2.36 16.61 -9.37
CA VAL A 1 -3.67 16.65 -8.68
C VAL A 1 -4.58 15.69 -9.41
N LEU A 2 -4.77 14.50 -8.87
CA LEU A 2 -5.72 13.51 -9.36
C LEU A 2 -7.14 14.04 -9.16
N LYS A 3 -7.63 14.83 -10.10
CA LYS A 3 -9.06 15.00 -10.31
C LYS A 3 -9.50 13.75 -11.07
N ASP A 4 -10.48 13.03 -10.55
CA ASP A 4 -11.30 12.04 -11.27
C ASP A 4 -10.82 10.60 -11.41
N THR A 5 -10.03 10.04 -10.51
CA THR A 5 -9.78 8.60 -10.53
C THR A 5 -10.78 7.75 -9.74
N MET A 6 -11.77 8.35 -9.11
CA MET A 6 -12.94 7.65 -8.56
C MET A 6 -14.20 8.03 -9.33
N GLN A 7 -14.27 7.65 -10.61
CA GLN A 7 -15.57 7.52 -11.25
C GLN A 7 -16.18 6.19 -10.79
N SER A 8 -16.93 6.22 -9.68
CA SER A 8 -17.91 5.20 -9.43
C SER A 8 -18.91 5.24 -10.59
N ASN A 9 -19.03 4.15 -11.34
CA ASN A 9 -20.20 3.94 -12.16
C ASN A 9 -21.43 4.11 -11.26
N GLN A 10 -22.51 4.68 -11.80
CA GLN A 10 -23.80 4.86 -11.11
C GLN A 10 -24.38 3.58 -10.49
N ASN A 11 -23.76 2.42 -10.72
CA ASN A 11 -24.10 1.10 -10.18
C ASN A 11 -23.13 0.59 -9.10
N GLY A 12 -22.22 1.43 -8.57
CA GLY A 12 -21.37 1.07 -7.43
C GLY A 12 -20.20 0.12 -7.72
N ASN A 13 -20.00 -0.34 -8.94
CA ASN A 13 -18.90 -1.21 -9.34
C ASN A 13 -17.91 -0.44 -10.21
N ALA A 14 -16.98 0.29 -9.59
CA ALA A 14 -15.83 0.84 -10.30
C ALA A 14 -14.89 -0.32 -10.64
N SER A 15 -14.63 -0.57 -11.93
CA SER A 15 -13.65 -1.54 -12.38
C SER A 15 -12.26 -0.93 -12.33
N LEU A 16 -11.40 -1.47 -11.45
CA LEU A 16 -10.00 -1.09 -11.36
C LEU A 16 -9.29 -1.30 -12.70
N PHE A 17 -9.53 -2.44 -13.36
CA PHE A 17 -8.92 -2.74 -14.66
C PHE A 17 -9.33 -1.72 -15.72
N SER A 18 -10.61 -1.35 -15.78
CA SER A 18 -11.06 -0.34 -16.74
C SER A 18 -10.43 1.03 -16.48
N ALA A 19 -10.27 1.41 -15.21
CA ALA A 19 -9.58 2.64 -14.84
C ALA A 19 -8.12 2.61 -15.27
N LEU A 20 -7.39 1.54 -14.91
CA LEU A 20 -5.96 1.41 -15.22
C LEU A 20 -5.68 1.32 -16.73
N LYS A 21 -6.55 0.65 -17.48
CA LYS A 21 -6.39 0.52 -18.95
C LYS A 21 -6.45 1.88 -19.68
N ASN A 22 -7.19 2.84 -19.13
CA ASN A 22 -7.43 4.14 -19.73
C ASN A 22 -6.47 5.23 -19.23
N ILE A 23 -5.54 4.90 -18.33
CA ILE A 23 -4.57 5.81 -17.74
C ILE A 23 -3.16 5.43 -18.20
N ASP A 24 -2.41 6.41 -18.68
CA ASP A 24 -0.98 6.24 -18.91
C ASP A 24 -0.25 6.30 -17.56
N LEU A 25 0.04 5.14 -16.98
CA LEU A 25 0.74 5.04 -15.70
C LEU A 25 2.17 5.57 -15.74
N SER A 26 2.80 5.66 -16.92
CA SER A 26 4.16 6.19 -17.03
C SER A 26 4.25 7.70 -16.70
N ALA A 27 3.12 8.39 -16.69
CA ALA A 27 3.04 9.79 -16.29
C ALA A 27 3.05 10.01 -14.77
N PHE A 28 3.07 8.94 -13.97
CA PHE A 28 2.99 9.02 -12.50
C PHE A 28 4.22 8.42 -11.83
N ASP A 29 4.77 9.14 -10.86
CA ASP A 29 5.88 8.66 -10.03
C ASP A 29 5.40 7.72 -8.91
N SER A 30 4.15 7.86 -8.50
CA SER A 30 3.55 7.14 -7.37
C SER A 30 2.06 6.94 -7.59
N VAL A 31 1.57 5.75 -7.25
CA VAL A 31 0.14 5.37 -7.35
C VAL A 31 -0.29 4.64 -6.09
N ALA A 32 -1.43 5.06 -5.51
CA ALA A 32 -2.09 4.34 -4.42
C ALA A 32 -3.29 3.56 -4.97
N VAL A 33 -3.40 2.30 -4.57
CA VAL A 33 -4.48 1.39 -4.99
C VAL A 33 -5.02 0.65 -3.76
N GLY A 34 -6.34 0.58 -3.68
CA GLY A 34 -6.98 -0.25 -2.67
C GLY A 34 -8.26 0.31 -2.11
N PRO A 35 -8.27 1.51 -1.53
CA PRO A 35 -9.51 2.07 -0.99
C PRO A 35 -10.64 2.07 -2.01
N GLY A 36 -11.75 1.36 -1.69
CA GLY A 36 -12.97 1.39 -2.49
C GLY A 36 -12.93 0.69 -3.86
N ILE A 37 -11.90 -0.11 -4.16
CA ILE A 37 -11.85 -0.86 -5.44
C ILE A 37 -12.80 -2.07 -5.47
N GLY A 38 -13.38 -2.42 -4.32
CA GLY A 38 -14.35 -3.50 -4.20
C GLY A 38 -13.76 -4.90 -4.18
N ILE A 39 -14.65 -5.88 -4.32
CA ILE A 39 -14.34 -7.29 -4.08
C ILE A 39 -14.32 -8.17 -5.34
N ASP A 40 -14.29 -7.59 -6.53
CA ASP A 40 -14.27 -8.34 -7.79
C ASP A 40 -12.89 -8.94 -8.07
N ASN A 41 -12.79 -10.26 -7.97
CA ASN A 41 -11.54 -10.98 -8.20
C ASN A 41 -11.16 -11.03 -9.69
N ASP A 42 -12.11 -11.08 -10.60
CA ASP A 42 -11.82 -11.12 -12.04
C ASP A 42 -11.26 -9.79 -12.51
N ASP A 43 -11.80 -8.70 -11.98
CA ASP A 43 -11.27 -7.36 -12.22
C ASP A 43 -9.84 -7.21 -11.69
N TRP A 44 -9.58 -7.70 -10.47
CA TRP A 44 -8.24 -7.72 -9.90
C TRP A 44 -7.25 -8.55 -10.72
N GLN A 45 -7.65 -9.74 -11.19
CA GLN A 45 -6.76 -10.59 -11.99
C GLN A 45 -6.30 -9.91 -13.30
N LYS A 46 -7.16 -9.08 -13.90
CA LYS A 46 -6.83 -8.29 -15.09
C LYS A 46 -5.97 -7.06 -14.75
N ALA A 47 -6.24 -6.41 -13.62
CA ALA A 47 -5.54 -5.21 -13.17
C ALA A 47 -4.12 -5.48 -12.67
N LYS A 48 -3.89 -6.63 -12.03
CA LYS A 48 -2.62 -6.95 -11.37
C LYS A 48 -1.41 -6.92 -12.30
N ASP A 49 -1.57 -7.35 -13.56
CA ASP A 49 -0.46 -7.39 -14.52
C ASP A 49 -0.01 -5.97 -14.89
N ILE A 50 -0.97 -5.05 -15.01
CA ILE A 50 -0.69 -3.62 -15.22
C ILE A 50 0.06 -3.06 -14.00
N LEU A 51 -0.41 -3.36 -12.79
CA LEU A 51 0.22 -2.89 -11.55
C LEU A 51 1.61 -3.51 -11.34
N THR A 52 1.80 -4.77 -11.72
CA THR A 52 3.11 -5.43 -11.65
C THR A 52 4.12 -4.75 -12.56
N GLY A 53 3.69 -4.31 -13.74
CA GLY A 53 4.52 -3.61 -14.73
C GLY A 53 4.74 -2.12 -14.45
N PHE A 54 3.99 -1.51 -13.52
CA PHE A 54 4.15 -0.09 -13.19
C PHE A 54 5.54 0.19 -12.58
N GLU A 55 6.32 1.08 -13.17
CA GLU A 55 7.71 1.35 -12.77
C GLU A 55 7.84 2.31 -11.58
N GLY A 56 6.81 3.10 -11.28
CA GLY A 56 6.78 4.00 -10.13
C GLY A 56 6.58 3.29 -8.80
N LEU A 57 6.47 4.10 -7.74
CA LEU A 57 6.14 3.62 -6.40
C LEU A 57 4.68 3.19 -6.34
N LEU A 58 4.42 1.94 -5.99
CA LEU A 58 3.08 1.42 -5.76
C LEU A 58 2.78 1.36 -4.26
N ILE A 59 1.71 2.01 -3.84
CA ILE A 59 1.17 1.92 -2.49
C ILE A 59 -0.10 1.08 -2.52
N LEU A 60 -0.18 0.05 -1.67
CA LEU A 60 -1.32 -0.87 -1.59
C LEU A 60 -1.94 -0.84 -0.20
N ASP A 61 -3.26 -0.66 -0.15
CA ASP A 61 -4.04 -0.63 1.09
C ASP A 61 -5.38 -1.35 0.92
N ALA A 62 -6.07 -1.58 2.00
CA ALA A 62 -7.48 -2.00 2.07
C ALA A 62 -7.84 -3.14 1.09
N ASP A 63 -8.79 -2.90 0.16
CA ASP A 63 -9.29 -3.93 -0.76
C ASP A 63 -8.19 -4.53 -1.65
N ALA A 64 -7.18 -3.77 -2.05
CA ALA A 64 -6.05 -4.32 -2.82
C ALA A 64 -5.30 -5.40 -2.02
N LEU A 65 -5.07 -5.17 -0.73
CA LEU A 65 -4.43 -6.16 0.15
C LEU A 65 -5.32 -7.39 0.35
N ASN A 66 -6.63 -7.18 0.44
CA ASN A 66 -7.60 -8.27 0.51
C ASN A 66 -7.59 -9.13 -0.78
N ARG A 67 -7.59 -8.48 -1.95
CA ARG A 67 -7.52 -9.18 -3.25
C ARG A 67 -6.24 -10.00 -3.39
N ILE A 68 -5.11 -9.43 -3.00
CA ILE A 68 -3.81 -10.15 -3.02
C ILE A 68 -3.88 -11.37 -2.09
N SER A 69 -4.43 -11.25 -0.89
CA SER A 69 -4.50 -12.36 0.06
C SER A 69 -5.43 -13.49 -0.40
N GLU A 70 -6.58 -13.17 -1.03
CA GLU A 70 -7.55 -14.15 -1.52
C GLU A 70 -7.06 -14.91 -2.76
N SER A 71 -6.23 -14.29 -3.57
CA SER A 71 -5.72 -14.89 -4.82
C SER A 71 -4.79 -16.09 -4.60
N LYS A 72 -4.42 -16.43 -3.36
CA LYS A 72 -3.39 -17.43 -3.00
C LYS A 72 -2.05 -17.22 -3.71
N LEU A 73 -1.89 -16.08 -4.38
CA LEU A 73 -0.72 -15.67 -5.16
C LEU A 73 -0.05 -14.46 -4.53
N CYS A 74 -0.29 -14.22 -3.25
CA CYS A 74 0.29 -13.09 -2.52
C CYS A 74 1.80 -12.99 -2.73
N SER A 75 2.51 -14.09 -2.48
CA SER A 75 3.95 -14.17 -2.70
C SER A 75 4.33 -13.86 -4.15
N LYS A 76 3.59 -14.41 -5.10
CA LYS A 76 3.87 -14.24 -6.52
C LYS A 76 3.79 -12.78 -6.95
N PHE A 77 2.74 -12.06 -6.57
CA PHE A 77 2.58 -10.64 -6.93
C PHE A 77 3.76 -9.79 -6.45
N PHE A 78 4.13 -9.92 -5.17
CA PHE A 78 5.23 -9.12 -4.61
C PHE A 78 6.59 -9.51 -5.18
N LEU A 79 6.84 -10.80 -5.42
CA LEU A 79 8.12 -11.29 -5.95
C LEU A 79 8.30 -11.01 -7.44
N GLU A 80 7.22 -10.95 -8.21
CA GLU A 80 7.27 -10.60 -9.64
C GLU A 80 7.48 -9.11 -9.87
N ARG A 81 7.01 -8.27 -8.93
CA ARG A 81 7.17 -6.82 -9.04
C ARG A 81 8.59 -6.40 -8.70
N ARG A 82 9.30 -5.81 -9.67
CA ARG A 82 10.70 -5.36 -9.52
C ARG A 82 10.86 -3.95 -8.97
N PHE A 83 9.77 -3.18 -8.92
CA PHE A 83 9.75 -1.79 -8.52
C PHE A 83 9.25 -1.61 -7.09
N LYS A 84 9.50 -0.46 -6.49
CA LYS A 84 9.15 -0.20 -5.10
C LYS A 84 7.68 -0.40 -4.81
N THR A 85 7.41 -1.15 -3.77
CA THR A 85 6.07 -1.41 -3.27
C THR A 85 6.01 -1.17 -1.78
N TRP A 86 5.09 -0.30 -1.37
CA TRP A 86 4.77 -0.04 0.02
C TRP A 86 3.36 -0.55 0.31
N ILE A 87 3.20 -1.22 1.43
CA ILE A 87 1.90 -1.74 1.86
C ILE A 87 1.54 -1.21 3.24
N THR A 88 0.25 -1.02 3.49
CA THR A 88 -0.25 -0.40 4.72
C THR A 88 -1.28 -1.27 5.46
N PRO A 89 -1.01 -2.55 5.73
CA PRO A 89 -1.97 -3.43 6.37
C PRO A 89 -2.20 -3.07 7.84
N HIS A 90 -3.43 -3.22 8.30
CA HIS A 90 -3.69 -3.43 9.72
C HIS A 90 -3.45 -4.90 10.10
N SER A 91 -3.45 -5.23 11.40
CA SER A 91 -3.05 -6.57 11.87
C SER A 91 -3.84 -7.73 11.24
N LYS A 92 -5.14 -7.57 10.98
CA LYS A 92 -5.95 -8.63 10.34
C LYS A 92 -5.62 -8.80 8.85
N GLU A 93 -5.38 -7.72 8.11
CA GLU A 93 -4.92 -7.76 6.71
C GLU A 93 -3.55 -8.41 6.63
N PHE A 94 -2.63 -8.02 7.53
CA PHE A 94 -1.29 -8.59 7.60
C PHE A 94 -1.34 -10.11 7.79
N SER A 95 -2.15 -10.60 8.75
CA SER A 95 -2.27 -12.04 9.00
C SER A 95 -2.87 -12.83 7.84
N ARG A 96 -3.73 -12.20 7.03
CA ARG A 96 -4.27 -12.80 5.79
C ARG A 96 -3.25 -12.82 4.66
N LEU A 97 -2.48 -11.73 4.51
CA LEU A 97 -1.42 -11.64 3.51
C LEU A 97 -0.29 -12.62 3.77
N PHE A 98 0.13 -12.73 5.03
CA PHE A 98 1.33 -13.47 5.43
C PHE A 98 1.02 -14.50 6.52
N PRO A 99 0.21 -15.54 6.22
CA PRO A 99 -0.23 -16.51 7.21
C PRO A 99 0.91 -17.35 7.81
N ASN A 100 2.03 -17.44 7.10
CA ASN A 100 3.22 -18.21 7.52
C ASN A 100 4.18 -17.40 8.39
N ILE A 101 4.05 -16.07 8.45
CA ILE A 101 4.88 -15.22 9.31
C ILE A 101 4.34 -15.25 10.73
N LYS A 102 4.95 -16.10 11.56
CA LYS A 102 4.59 -16.28 12.97
C LYS A 102 5.74 -15.77 13.84
N CYS A 103 5.62 -14.54 14.30
CA CYS A 103 6.59 -13.90 15.19
C CYS A 103 5.87 -13.39 16.44
N GLU A 104 6.63 -13.21 17.51
CA GLU A 104 6.09 -12.72 18.78
C GLU A 104 5.75 -11.24 18.72
N THR A 105 6.61 -10.44 18.09
CA THR A 105 6.45 -8.99 18.03
C THR A 105 5.98 -8.50 16.66
N ASN A 106 5.30 -7.37 16.65
CA ASN A 106 4.89 -6.72 15.38
C ASN A 106 6.09 -6.17 14.59
N VAL A 107 7.18 -5.84 15.28
CA VAL A 107 8.44 -5.41 14.62
C VAL A 107 9.02 -6.57 13.81
N GLU A 108 9.15 -7.75 14.40
CA GLU A 108 9.63 -8.95 13.69
C GLU A 108 8.72 -9.35 12.54
N LYS A 109 7.38 -9.28 12.73
CA LYS A 109 6.41 -9.55 11.67
C LYS A 109 6.64 -8.63 10.46
N ALA A 110 6.75 -7.33 10.70
CA ALA A 110 6.95 -6.35 9.64
C ALA A 110 8.30 -6.53 8.94
N LEU A 111 9.39 -6.75 9.69
CA LEU A 111 10.72 -7.01 9.15
C LEU A 111 10.75 -8.28 8.29
N ASN A 112 10.20 -9.39 8.79
CA ASN A 112 10.21 -10.66 8.05
C ASN A 112 9.41 -10.56 6.75
N ALA A 113 8.24 -9.91 6.77
CA ALA A 113 7.48 -9.66 5.54
C ALA A 113 8.25 -8.79 4.56
N ALA A 114 8.87 -7.72 5.04
CA ALA A 114 9.64 -6.81 4.20
C ALA A 114 10.85 -7.52 3.56
N GLN A 115 11.54 -8.38 4.32
CA GLN A 115 12.68 -9.16 3.82
C GLN A 115 12.26 -10.24 2.82
N GLU A 116 11.24 -11.03 3.17
CA GLU A 116 10.79 -12.16 2.34
C GLU A 116 10.25 -11.70 0.99
N PHE A 117 9.51 -10.59 0.96
CA PHE A 117 8.82 -10.10 -0.24
C PHE A 117 9.45 -8.88 -0.89
N ASN A 118 10.58 -8.38 -0.36
CA ASN A 118 11.28 -7.18 -0.85
C ASN A 118 10.35 -5.95 -0.99
N ILE A 119 9.54 -5.69 0.03
CA ILE A 119 8.59 -4.58 0.11
C ILE A 119 8.88 -3.71 1.33
N SER A 120 8.27 -2.52 1.41
CA SER A 120 8.18 -1.81 2.68
C SER A 120 6.78 -1.96 3.27
N VAL A 121 6.72 -2.19 4.57
CA VAL A 121 5.49 -2.50 5.30
C VAL A 121 5.22 -1.43 6.33
N LEU A 122 4.03 -0.83 6.30
CA LEU A 122 3.45 -0.14 7.44
C LEU A 122 2.44 -1.07 8.11
N LEU A 123 2.80 -1.69 9.20
CA LEU A 123 1.86 -2.43 10.04
C LEU A 123 1.15 -1.45 10.97
N LYS A 124 -0.11 -1.14 10.63
CA LYS A 124 -0.95 -0.20 11.38
C LYS A 124 -1.36 -0.77 12.74
N GLY A 125 -1.27 0.03 13.80
CA GLY A 125 -1.64 -0.34 15.17
C GLY A 125 -1.46 0.82 16.14
N ALA A 126 -1.69 0.59 17.44
CA ALA A 126 -1.48 1.60 18.49
C ALA A 126 -0.04 2.18 18.47
N ASN A 127 0.92 1.33 18.18
CA ASN A 127 2.27 1.71 17.81
C ASN A 127 2.51 1.20 16.40
N SER A 128 2.38 2.04 15.40
CA SER A 128 2.59 1.67 14.01
C SER A 128 4.06 1.33 13.75
N ILE A 129 4.29 0.30 12.96
CA ILE A 129 5.64 -0.13 12.58
C ILE A 129 5.81 0.08 11.09
N VAL A 130 6.84 0.83 10.70
CA VAL A 130 7.31 0.88 9.31
C VAL A 130 8.59 0.06 9.20
N ALA A 131 8.66 -0.84 8.25
CA ALA A 131 9.84 -1.70 8.06
C ALA A 131 10.20 -1.83 6.58
N ASP A 132 11.50 -1.98 6.33
CA ASP A 132 12.06 -2.47 5.07
C ASP A 132 12.89 -3.74 5.31
N ASN A 133 13.61 -4.18 4.29
CA ASN A 133 14.45 -5.38 4.38
C ASN A 133 15.69 -5.24 5.28
N LYS A 134 15.92 -4.08 5.91
CA LYS A 134 17.12 -3.82 6.72
C LYS A 134 16.80 -3.36 8.13
N LYS A 135 15.76 -2.55 8.31
CA LYS A 135 15.45 -1.88 9.57
C LYS A 135 13.96 -1.64 9.74
N ALA A 136 13.56 -1.36 10.97
CA ALA A 136 12.21 -0.97 11.32
C ALA A 136 12.21 0.29 12.18
N TRP A 137 11.17 1.10 11.99
CA TRP A 137 10.83 2.26 12.81
C TRP A 137 9.55 1.94 13.57
N GLN A 138 9.58 2.08 14.88
CA GLN A 138 8.39 2.04 15.71
C GLN A 138 7.96 3.48 15.98
N LEU A 139 6.74 3.82 15.54
CA LEU A 139 6.18 5.16 15.67
C LEU A 139 5.29 5.20 16.92
N PHE A 140 5.70 6.00 17.89
CA PHE A 140 4.96 6.21 19.13
C PHE A 140 3.99 7.39 19.00
N GLY A 141 2.84 7.31 19.66
CA GLY A 141 1.85 8.42 19.65
C GLY A 141 0.97 8.46 18.39
N THR A 142 1.05 7.44 17.54
CA THR A 142 0.03 7.24 16.49
C THR A 142 -1.23 6.72 17.18
N ASP A 143 -1.99 7.63 17.78
CA ASP A 143 -3.07 7.31 18.71
C ASP A 143 -4.17 6.49 18.04
N SER A 144 -4.73 5.54 18.79
CA SER A 144 -5.90 4.76 18.38
C SER A 144 -7.15 5.61 18.11
N GLN A 145 -7.14 6.87 18.52
CA GLN A 145 -8.19 7.84 18.19
C GLN A 145 -8.24 8.18 16.69
N THR A 146 -7.17 7.94 15.95
CA THR A 146 -7.14 8.04 14.49
C THR A 146 -7.76 6.83 13.77
N ALA A 147 -8.28 5.86 14.49
CA ALA A 147 -8.99 4.71 13.92
C ALA A 147 -10.43 5.07 13.47
N ARG A 148 -10.62 6.28 12.93
CA ARG A 148 -11.89 6.66 12.29
C ARG A 148 -11.94 6.11 10.87
N ALA A 149 -13.13 5.69 10.45
CA ALA A 149 -13.35 5.27 9.07
C ALA A 149 -12.90 6.36 8.08
N GLY A 150 -12.15 5.99 7.06
CA GLY A 150 -11.62 6.89 6.04
C GLY A 150 -10.23 7.49 6.31
N LEU A 151 -9.72 7.46 7.55
CA LEU A 151 -8.36 7.98 7.82
C LEU A 151 -7.26 7.10 7.22
N GLY A 152 -7.50 5.79 7.07
CA GLY A 152 -6.59 4.90 6.33
C GLY A 152 -6.48 5.30 4.87
N ASP A 153 -7.60 5.62 4.24
CA ASP A 153 -7.67 6.03 2.83
C ASP A 153 -6.94 7.38 2.63
N LEU A 154 -7.16 8.33 3.56
CA LEU A 154 -6.42 9.60 3.58
C LEU A 154 -4.92 9.39 3.73
N LEU A 155 -4.49 8.47 4.61
CA LEU A 155 -3.09 8.15 4.81
C LEU A 155 -2.45 7.63 3.52
N SER A 156 -3.10 6.70 2.84
CA SER A 156 -2.60 6.12 1.59
C SER A 156 -2.48 7.17 0.49
N GLY A 157 -3.47 8.06 0.37
CA GLY A 157 -3.44 9.20 -0.55
C GLY A 157 -2.35 10.21 -0.20
N PHE A 158 -2.19 10.53 1.10
CA PHE A 158 -1.13 11.42 1.59
C PHE A 158 0.26 10.87 1.31
N ILE A 159 0.48 9.57 1.56
CA ILE A 159 1.75 8.89 1.25
C ILE A 159 2.05 8.99 -0.25
N ALA A 160 1.08 8.67 -1.11
CA ALA A 160 1.27 8.73 -2.55
C ALA A 160 1.60 10.15 -3.03
N GLY A 161 0.81 11.15 -2.62
CA GLY A 161 1.03 12.54 -3.01
C GLY A 161 2.38 13.08 -2.53
N SER A 162 2.72 12.84 -1.26
CA SER A 162 4.00 13.27 -0.69
C SER A 162 5.19 12.58 -1.37
N SER A 163 5.06 11.29 -1.68
CA SER A 163 6.08 10.53 -2.40
C SER A 163 6.30 11.07 -3.82
N ALA A 164 5.24 11.39 -4.54
CA ALA A 164 5.35 11.97 -5.88
C ALA A 164 6.06 13.33 -5.85
N ILE A 165 5.74 14.18 -4.86
CA ILE A 165 6.41 15.47 -4.67
C ILE A 165 7.91 15.25 -4.40
N ASP A 166 8.27 14.41 -3.42
CA ASP A 166 9.67 14.19 -3.07
C ASP A 166 10.45 13.51 -4.22
N LEU A 167 9.82 12.67 -5.04
CA LEU A 167 10.43 12.07 -6.23
C LEU A 167 10.79 13.10 -7.32
N THR A 168 10.13 14.26 -7.36
CA THR A 168 10.53 15.35 -8.27
C THR A 168 11.88 15.96 -7.89
N PHE A 169 12.24 15.91 -6.60
CA PHE A 169 13.50 16.48 -6.08
C PHE A 169 14.56 15.41 -5.83
N CYS A 170 14.13 14.22 -5.43
CA CYS A 170 14.99 13.09 -5.09
C CYS A 170 14.68 11.92 -6.02
N ARG A 171 15.60 11.54 -6.90
CA ARG A 171 15.39 10.39 -7.82
C ARG A 171 15.08 9.06 -7.12
N ASN A 172 15.26 8.99 -5.81
CA ASN A 172 15.07 7.79 -5.03
C ASN A 172 14.59 8.13 -3.62
N ILE A 173 13.38 7.70 -3.28
CA ILE A 173 12.87 7.76 -1.90
C ILE A 173 13.07 6.43 -1.20
N THR A 174 13.42 6.51 0.08
CA THR A 174 13.66 5.34 0.95
C THR A 174 12.49 5.13 1.91
N THR A 175 12.52 4.05 2.64
CA THR A 175 11.53 3.77 3.69
C THR A 175 11.59 4.77 4.86
N ASP A 176 12.68 5.53 5.00
CA ASP A 176 12.74 6.68 5.92
C ASP A 176 11.67 7.74 5.56
N PHE A 177 11.49 8.02 4.27
CA PHE A 177 10.41 8.89 3.81
C PHE A 177 9.03 8.31 4.14
N PHE A 178 8.85 7.00 3.96
CA PHE A 178 7.61 6.34 4.34
C PHE A 178 7.29 6.53 5.83
N ALA A 179 8.26 6.27 6.72
CA ALA A 179 8.12 6.48 8.15
C ALA A 179 7.81 7.96 8.48
N LYS A 180 8.50 8.90 7.80
CA LYS A 180 8.25 10.34 7.94
C LYS A 180 6.81 10.71 7.55
N TYR A 181 6.29 10.21 6.43
CA TYR A 181 4.92 10.53 6.01
C TYR A 181 3.88 9.99 6.97
N VAL A 182 4.06 8.76 7.47
CA VAL A 182 3.16 8.18 8.48
C VAL A 182 3.17 9.03 9.75
N LEU A 183 4.35 9.46 10.19
CA LEU A 183 4.48 10.32 11.36
C LEU A 183 3.82 11.69 11.14
N LEU A 184 4.07 12.34 10.00
CA LEU A 184 3.45 13.64 9.69
C LEU A 184 1.94 13.56 9.65
N HIS A 185 1.38 12.51 9.05
CA HIS A 185 -0.07 12.29 9.02
C HIS A 185 -0.67 12.10 10.41
N SER A 186 0.08 11.53 11.36
CA SER A 186 -0.43 11.31 12.73
C SER A 186 -0.54 12.59 13.56
N PHE A 187 0.05 13.71 13.11
CA PHE A 187 -0.05 15.02 13.74
C PHE A 187 -1.06 15.97 13.05
N ALA A 188 -1.67 15.55 11.95
CA ALA A 188 -2.65 16.33 11.19
C ALA A 188 -4.08 16.02 11.63
#